data_b5ee41575fd255fe329e8ab692833e74
#
_entry.id   b5ee41575fd255fe329e8ab692833e74
#
_cell.length_a   1.000
_cell.length_b   1.000
_cell.length_c   1.000
_cell.angle_alpha   90.00
_cell.angle_beta   90.00
_cell.angle_gamma   90.00
#
_symmetry.space_group_name_H-M   'P 1'
#
loop_
_entity.id
_entity.type
_entity.pdbx_description
1 polymer ?
#
loop_
_entity_poly.entity_id
_entity_poly.type
_entity_poly.pdbx_seq_one_letter_code
_entity_poly.pdbx_strand_id
1 'polypeptide(L)'
;MEFFVFDDVNNTLRINEYPILLIKEFNALWDKNRNKCKEDKSGNDRLLAFKEFTYIYLMLDFKSPYYKYLEQEKHEAALSDSGLTLENLKNPEFMAAYNKYQEILDSDPILSLIKTAYRTLYKTQVFLDNIDFTEVDDMGKPLYKPKDVMLDISTIGKMRISLKELEDQYKNELSSDSDVRGGVELGFDEV
;
A
#
# COMPACT_ATOMS: atom_id res chain seq x y z
N MET A 1 4.25 -12.85 -6.40
CA MET A 1 2.86 -13.41 -6.49
C MET A 1 1.92 -12.21 -6.45
N GLU A 2 1.13 -11.99 -7.49
CA GLU A 2 0.24 -10.82 -7.60
C GLU A 2 -1.16 -11.20 -7.12
N PHE A 3 -1.61 -10.58 -6.04
CA PHE A 3 -2.95 -10.82 -5.45
C PHE A 3 -4.01 -9.93 -6.07
N PHE A 4 -3.60 -8.70 -6.42
CA PHE A 4 -4.48 -7.64 -6.85
C PHE A 4 -3.96 -7.00 -8.13
N VAL A 5 -4.85 -6.71 -9.06
CA VAL A 5 -4.59 -5.92 -10.27
C VAL A 5 -5.57 -4.75 -10.25
N PHE A 6 -5.05 -3.54 -10.12
CA PHE A 6 -5.87 -2.35 -10.14
C PHE A 6 -6.00 -1.82 -11.57
N ASP A 7 -7.23 -1.56 -11.99
CA ASP A 7 -7.55 -0.95 -13.28
C ASP A 7 -7.77 0.55 -13.06
N ASP A 8 -6.75 1.34 -13.35
CA ASP A 8 -6.77 2.81 -13.17
C ASP A 8 -7.84 3.51 -14.02
N VAL A 9 -8.26 2.90 -15.15
CA VAL A 9 -9.24 3.51 -16.05
C VAL A 9 -10.65 3.38 -15.49
N ASN A 10 -10.98 2.22 -14.94
CA ASN A 10 -12.30 1.92 -14.40
C ASN A 10 -12.38 2.09 -12.87
N ASN A 11 -11.27 2.41 -12.23
CA ASN A 11 -11.13 2.50 -10.76
C ASN A 11 -11.63 1.22 -10.05
N THR A 12 -11.31 0.06 -10.64
CA THR A 12 -11.77 -1.24 -10.14
C THR A 12 -10.62 -2.16 -9.79
N LEU A 13 -10.75 -2.88 -8.69
CA LEU A 13 -9.80 -3.89 -8.28
C LEU A 13 -10.20 -5.25 -8.86
N ARG A 14 -9.28 -5.90 -9.58
CA ARG A 14 -9.40 -7.31 -9.95
C ARG A 14 -8.66 -8.14 -8.93
N ILE A 15 -9.31 -9.17 -8.43
CA ILE A 15 -8.76 -10.08 -7.44
C ILE A 15 -8.35 -11.36 -8.14
N ASN A 16 -7.09 -11.76 -7.97
CA ASN A 16 -6.63 -13.05 -8.46
C ASN A 16 -7.00 -14.13 -7.46
N GLU A 17 -8.02 -14.93 -7.80
CA GLU A 17 -8.57 -15.95 -6.88
C GLU A 17 -7.55 -17.02 -6.49
N TYR A 18 -6.69 -17.44 -7.41
CA TYR A 18 -5.79 -18.56 -7.16
C TYR A 18 -4.84 -18.32 -5.99
N PRO A 19 -4.05 -17.23 -5.94
CA PRO A 19 -3.18 -16.98 -4.79
C PRO A 19 -3.96 -16.68 -3.49
N ILE A 20 -5.16 -16.11 -3.59
CA ILE A 20 -6.01 -15.85 -2.41
C ILE A 20 -6.47 -17.16 -1.76
N LEU A 21 -6.86 -18.15 -2.54
CA LEU A 21 -7.29 -19.45 -2.02
C LEU A 21 -6.17 -20.25 -1.35
N LEU A 22 -4.90 -19.95 -1.67
CA LEU A 22 -3.74 -20.60 -1.05
C LEU A 22 -3.43 -20.10 0.37
N ILE A 23 -3.89 -18.92 0.72
CA ILE A 23 -3.62 -18.30 2.03
C ILE A 23 -4.86 -18.44 2.91
N LYS A 24 -4.70 -19.09 4.05
CA LYS A 24 -5.82 -19.43 4.95
C LYS A 24 -6.66 -18.22 5.35
N GLU A 25 -6.03 -17.12 5.71
CA GLU A 25 -6.68 -15.89 6.16
C GLU A 25 -7.44 -15.21 5.00
N PHE A 26 -6.89 -15.25 3.79
CA PHE A 26 -7.55 -14.70 2.60
C PHE A 26 -8.69 -15.61 2.14
N ASN A 27 -8.49 -16.93 2.20
CA ASN A 27 -9.54 -17.88 1.87
C ASN A 27 -10.74 -17.75 2.82
N ALA A 28 -10.50 -17.58 4.12
CA ALA A 28 -11.56 -17.33 5.10
C ALA A 28 -12.35 -16.06 4.78
N LEU A 29 -11.66 -14.99 4.34
CA LEU A 29 -12.28 -13.75 3.92
C LEU A 29 -13.08 -13.92 2.61
N TRP A 30 -12.58 -14.74 1.70
CA TRP A 30 -13.17 -15.03 0.39
C TRP A 30 -14.31 -16.04 0.43
N ASP A 31 -14.57 -16.71 1.57
CA ASP A 31 -15.58 -17.76 1.67
C ASP A 31 -16.97 -17.24 1.27
N LYS A 32 -17.55 -17.92 0.27
CA LYS A 32 -18.86 -17.63 -0.28
C LYS A 32 -19.98 -17.65 0.78
N ASN A 33 -19.90 -18.55 1.76
CA ASN A 33 -20.92 -18.68 2.79
C ASN A 33 -20.90 -17.54 3.80
N ARG A 34 -19.72 -16.98 4.10
CA ARG A 34 -19.56 -15.82 4.97
C ARG A 34 -20.22 -14.56 4.38
N ASN A 35 -20.14 -14.41 3.08
CA ASN A 35 -20.57 -13.21 2.35
C ASN A 35 -22.07 -13.19 2.00
N LYS A 36 -22.85 -14.18 2.43
CA LYS A 36 -24.30 -14.19 2.25
C LYS A 36 -24.97 -13.14 3.14
N CYS A 37 -24.96 -11.90 2.68
CA CYS A 37 -25.81 -10.87 3.27
C CYS A 37 -27.27 -11.13 2.88
N LYS A 38 -28.18 -11.22 3.85
CA LYS A 38 -29.62 -11.41 3.60
C LYS A 38 -30.27 -10.30 2.76
N GLU A 39 -29.54 -9.17 2.63
CA GLU A 39 -29.99 -7.95 1.93
C GLU A 39 -29.37 -7.79 0.53
N ASP A 40 -28.42 -8.64 0.16
CA ASP A 40 -27.77 -8.53 -1.15
C ASP A 40 -28.66 -9.11 -2.25
N LYS A 41 -29.41 -8.20 -2.88
CA LYS A 41 -30.28 -8.54 -4.03
C LYS A 41 -29.49 -8.67 -5.34
N SER A 42 -28.20 -8.36 -5.35
CA SER A 42 -27.36 -8.36 -6.56
C SER A 42 -26.92 -9.75 -7.00
N GLY A 43 -27.09 -10.77 -6.13
CA GLY A 43 -26.61 -12.13 -6.38
C GLY A 43 -25.10 -12.30 -6.36
N ASN A 44 -24.35 -11.25 -5.99
CA ASN A 44 -22.89 -11.32 -5.83
C ASN A 44 -22.55 -11.81 -4.42
N ASP A 45 -22.50 -13.12 -4.27
CA ASP A 45 -22.18 -13.78 -2.99
C ASP A 45 -20.83 -13.35 -2.36
N ARG A 46 -20.01 -12.56 -3.05
CA ARG A 46 -18.67 -12.15 -2.62
C ARG A 46 -18.48 -10.64 -2.57
N LEU A 47 -19.55 -9.87 -2.66
CA LEU A 47 -19.46 -8.40 -2.69
C LEU A 47 -18.75 -7.83 -1.46
N LEU A 48 -19.02 -8.38 -0.27
CA LEU A 48 -18.36 -7.94 0.96
C LEU A 48 -16.86 -8.24 0.92
N ALA A 49 -16.46 -9.43 0.48
CA ALA A 49 -15.05 -9.79 0.35
C ALA A 49 -14.32 -8.87 -0.64
N PHE A 50 -14.95 -8.53 -1.77
CA PHE A 50 -14.39 -7.56 -2.72
C PHE A 50 -14.14 -6.21 -2.07
N LYS A 51 -15.09 -5.69 -1.31
CA LYS A 51 -14.93 -4.42 -0.58
C LYS A 51 -13.80 -4.49 0.44
N GLU A 52 -13.73 -5.60 1.19
CA GLU A 52 -12.70 -5.81 2.20
C GLU A 52 -11.30 -5.90 1.57
N PHE A 53 -11.14 -6.65 0.47
CA PHE A 53 -9.87 -6.70 -0.26
C PHE A 53 -9.52 -5.37 -0.94
N THR A 54 -10.51 -4.65 -1.45
CA THR A 54 -10.28 -3.30 -1.99
C THR A 54 -9.71 -2.37 -0.92
N TYR A 55 -10.29 -2.39 0.28
CA TYR A 55 -9.76 -1.61 1.40
C TYR A 55 -8.31 -2.03 1.77
N ILE A 56 -8.06 -3.34 1.87
CA ILE A 56 -6.71 -3.87 2.17
C ILE A 56 -5.70 -3.37 1.13
N TYR A 57 -6.04 -3.46 -0.16
CA TYR A 57 -5.21 -2.96 -1.24
C TYR A 57 -4.96 -1.45 -1.12
N LEU A 58 -6.01 -0.66 -0.99
CA LEU A 58 -5.90 0.81 -0.92
C LEU A 58 -5.07 1.27 0.28
N MET A 59 -5.15 0.55 1.41
CA MET A 59 -4.40 0.87 2.62
C MET A 59 -2.95 0.40 2.60
N LEU A 60 -2.65 -0.76 2.04
CA LEU A 60 -1.37 -1.41 2.27
C LEU A 60 -0.49 -1.51 1.02
N ASP A 61 -1.11 -1.68 -0.17
CA ASP A 61 -0.35 -1.97 -1.38
C ASP A 61 0.47 -0.78 -1.86
N PHE A 62 1.68 -1.07 -2.34
CA PHE A 62 2.59 -0.08 -2.92
C PHE A 62 2.06 0.52 -4.23
N LYS A 63 1.28 -0.24 -5.00
CA LYS A 63 0.65 0.21 -6.24
C LYS A 63 -0.65 1.00 -6.00
N SER A 64 -1.10 1.11 -4.75
CA SER A 64 -2.29 1.88 -4.37
C SER A 64 -2.14 3.36 -4.76
N PRO A 65 -3.17 4.00 -5.32
CA PRO A 65 -3.16 5.43 -5.57
C PRO A 65 -2.96 6.26 -4.30
N TYR A 66 -3.31 5.70 -3.13
CA TYR A 66 -3.19 6.36 -1.83
C TYR A 66 -1.89 6.05 -1.08
N TYR A 67 -0.96 5.33 -1.70
CA TYR A 67 0.28 4.92 -1.02
C TYR A 67 1.05 6.10 -0.38
N LYS A 68 1.03 7.28 -1.02
CA LYS A 68 1.76 8.49 -0.57
C LYS A 68 0.96 9.39 0.36
N TYR A 69 -0.28 9.06 0.65
CA TYR A 69 -1.13 9.87 1.53
C TYR A 69 -0.74 9.69 3.00
N LEU A 70 -1.07 10.68 3.83
CA LEU A 70 -0.97 10.53 5.28
C LEU A 70 -1.92 9.42 5.75
N GLU A 71 -1.54 8.72 6.81
CA GLU A 71 -2.26 7.53 7.28
C GLU A 71 -3.76 7.79 7.51
N GLN A 72 -4.08 8.96 8.08
CA GLN A 72 -5.46 9.34 8.35
C GLN A 72 -6.25 9.63 7.07
N GLU A 73 -5.69 10.44 6.17
CA GLU A 73 -6.30 10.76 4.86
C GLU A 73 -6.48 9.50 4.01
N LYS A 74 -5.48 8.63 4.05
CA LYS A 74 -5.49 7.34 3.38
C LYS A 74 -6.62 6.44 3.88
N HIS A 75 -6.80 6.39 5.20
CA HIS A 75 -7.87 5.63 5.84
C HIS A 75 -9.26 6.12 5.41
N GLU A 76 -9.49 7.44 5.45
CA GLU A 76 -10.76 8.04 5.05
C GLU A 76 -11.07 7.79 3.56
N ALA A 77 -10.08 7.98 2.68
CA ALA A 77 -10.23 7.72 1.25
C ALA A 77 -10.50 6.23 0.97
N ALA A 78 -9.74 5.32 1.59
CA ALA A 78 -9.91 3.89 1.43
C ALA A 78 -11.28 3.39 1.93
N LEU A 79 -11.81 3.95 3.03
CA LEU A 79 -13.17 3.66 3.51
C LEU A 79 -14.22 4.10 2.50
N SER A 80 -14.08 5.34 2.00
CA SER A 80 -15.02 5.88 1.01
C SER A 80 -15.07 5.02 -0.24
N ASP A 81 -13.92 4.71 -0.82
CA ASP A 81 -13.84 4.03 -2.12
C ASP A 81 -14.13 2.54 -2.05
N SER A 82 -13.79 1.89 -0.94
CA SER A 82 -14.17 0.48 -0.73
C SER A 82 -15.66 0.32 -0.41
N GLY A 83 -16.33 1.38 0.06
CA GLY A 83 -17.71 1.33 0.54
C GLY A 83 -17.88 0.45 1.78
N LEU A 84 -16.84 0.33 2.62
CA LEU A 84 -16.89 -0.32 3.91
C LEU A 84 -17.35 0.63 5.01
N THR A 85 -17.80 0.05 6.12
CA THR A 85 -18.07 0.78 7.36
C THR A 85 -17.02 0.46 8.41
N LEU A 86 -16.88 1.33 9.42
CA LEU A 86 -15.97 1.09 10.55
C LEU A 86 -16.29 -0.21 11.32
N GLU A 87 -17.54 -0.69 11.24
CA GLU A 87 -17.92 -1.96 11.86
C GLU A 87 -17.33 -3.17 11.13
N ASN A 88 -17.27 -3.12 9.80
CA ASN A 88 -16.65 -4.18 9.01
C ASN A 88 -15.18 -4.36 9.36
N LEU A 89 -14.46 -3.26 9.65
CA LEU A 89 -13.04 -3.31 10.02
C LEU A 89 -12.77 -4.00 11.36
N LYS A 90 -13.77 -4.10 12.25
CA LYS A 90 -13.63 -4.80 13.53
C LYS A 90 -13.80 -6.32 13.43
N ASN A 91 -14.15 -6.81 12.25
CA ASN A 91 -14.32 -8.24 12.03
C ASN A 91 -12.97 -8.97 12.20
N PRO A 92 -12.88 -10.01 13.04
CA PRO A 92 -11.63 -10.74 13.29
C PRO A 92 -11.05 -11.39 12.03
N GLU A 93 -11.89 -11.87 11.10
CA GLU A 93 -11.45 -12.46 9.83
C GLU A 93 -10.84 -11.40 8.91
N PHE A 94 -11.46 -10.19 8.85
CA PHE A 94 -10.90 -9.05 8.14
C PHE A 94 -9.54 -8.64 8.72
N MET A 95 -9.44 -8.50 10.04
CA MET A 95 -8.20 -8.14 10.71
C MET A 95 -7.09 -9.18 10.50
N ALA A 96 -7.44 -10.46 10.49
CA ALA A 96 -6.48 -11.54 10.20
C ALA A 96 -5.93 -11.43 8.77
N ALA A 97 -6.79 -11.20 7.78
CA ALA A 97 -6.37 -11.00 6.38
C ALA A 97 -5.55 -9.71 6.20
N TYR A 98 -5.96 -8.61 6.83
CA TYR A 98 -5.23 -7.34 6.80
C TYR A 98 -3.81 -7.50 7.35
N ASN A 99 -3.67 -8.09 8.54
CA ASN A 99 -2.38 -8.33 9.17
C ASN A 99 -1.51 -9.29 8.35
N LYS A 100 -2.12 -10.32 7.74
CA LYS A 100 -1.40 -11.27 6.89
C LYS A 100 -0.87 -10.60 5.63
N TYR A 101 -1.65 -9.72 5.01
CA TYR A 101 -1.18 -8.96 3.85
C TYR A 101 -0.04 -8.00 4.22
N GLN A 102 -0.17 -7.33 5.36
CA GLN A 102 0.91 -6.48 5.88
C GLN A 102 2.20 -7.28 6.13
N GLU A 103 2.11 -8.47 6.76
CA GLU A 103 3.24 -9.36 6.98
C GLU A 103 3.94 -9.75 5.67
N ILE A 104 3.15 -10.08 4.62
CA ILE A 104 3.69 -10.42 3.30
C ILE A 104 4.45 -9.23 2.71
N LEU A 105 3.90 -8.02 2.77
CA LEU A 105 4.57 -6.83 2.27
C LEU A 105 5.81 -6.45 3.08
N ASP A 106 5.77 -6.63 4.40
CA ASP A 106 6.89 -6.32 5.28
C ASP A 106 8.02 -7.37 5.19
N SER A 107 7.74 -8.54 4.62
CA SER A 107 8.76 -9.54 4.30
C SER A 107 9.63 -9.16 3.10
N ASP A 108 9.22 -8.17 2.29
CA ASP A 108 9.99 -7.67 1.17
C ASP A 108 10.96 -6.57 1.63
N PRO A 109 12.29 -6.80 1.56
CA PRO A 109 13.29 -5.85 2.06
C PRO A 109 13.29 -4.53 1.31
N ILE A 110 13.04 -4.55 -0.02
CA ILE A 110 13.06 -3.35 -0.86
C ILE A 110 11.86 -2.48 -0.51
N LEU A 111 10.68 -3.08 -0.42
CA LEU A 111 9.46 -2.38 -0.04
C LEU A 111 9.55 -1.79 1.38
N SER A 112 10.14 -2.53 2.32
CA SER A 112 10.40 -2.05 3.68
C SER A 112 11.35 -0.85 3.69
N LEU A 113 12.40 -0.86 2.84
CA LEU A 113 13.32 0.27 2.67
C LEU A 113 12.59 1.51 2.11
N ILE A 114 11.78 1.34 1.06
CA ILE A 114 10.99 2.41 0.47
C ILE A 114 10.05 3.05 1.52
N LYS A 115 9.30 2.24 2.26
CA LYS A 115 8.42 2.72 3.34
C LYS A 115 9.19 3.52 4.41
N THR A 116 10.36 3.01 4.81
CA THR A 116 11.20 3.68 5.82
C THR A 116 11.74 5.01 5.29
N ALA A 117 12.15 5.08 4.02
CA ALA A 117 12.62 6.29 3.38
C ALA A 117 11.52 7.37 3.32
N TYR A 118 10.30 7.03 2.93
CA TYR A 118 9.17 7.96 2.94
C TYR A 118 8.86 8.48 4.35
N ARG A 119 8.83 7.58 5.33
CA ARG A 119 8.61 7.99 6.74
C ARG A 119 9.69 8.96 7.24
N THR A 120 10.94 8.73 6.84
CA THR A 120 12.07 9.60 7.19
C THR A 120 11.95 10.95 6.50
N LEU A 121 11.64 10.97 5.20
CA LEU A 121 11.42 12.22 4.45
C LEU A 121 10.30 13.05 5.08
N TYR A 122 9.18 12.44 5.43
CA TYR A 122 8.07 13.12 6.10
C TYR A 122 8.50 13.73 7.45
N LYS A 123 9.17 12.96 8.30
CA LYS A 123 9.67 13.46 9.60
C LYS A 123 10.63 14.63 9.42
N THR A 124 11.49 14.56 8.42
CA THR A 124 12.45 15.64 8.13
C THR A 124 11.73 16.87 7.60
N GLN A 125 10.68 16.71 6.77
CA GLN A 125 9.86 17.83 6.32
C GLN A 125 9.16 18.52 7.51
N VAL A 126 8.50 17.77 8.37
CA VAL A 126 7.87 18.30 9.60
C VAL A 126 8.88 19.02 10.49
N PHE A 127 10.10 18.48 10.61
CA PHE A 127 11.17 19.14 11.35
C PHE A 127 11.54 20.48 10.71
N LEU A 128 11.74 20.54 9.38
CA LEU A 128 12.08 21.77 8.66
C LEU A 128 10.98 22.83 8.74
N ASP A 129 9.71 22.41 8.70
CA ASP A 129 8.56 23.30 8.79
C ASP A 129 8.44 23.98 10.18
N ASN A 130 9.03 23.35 11.20
CA ASN A 130 9.02 23.86 12.57
C ASN A 130 10.32 24.57 12.99
N ILE A 131 11.30 24.76 12.11
CA ILE A 131 12.54 25.47 12.43
C ILE A 131 12.26 26.95 12.67
N ASP A 132 12.64 27.42 13.86
CA ASP A 132 12.68 28.85 14.18
C ASP A 132 14.14 29.33 14.19
N PHE A 133 14.50 30.18 13.22
CA PHE A 133 15.86 30.76 13.13
C PHE A 133 16.16 31.78 14.23
N THR A 134 15.20 32.16 15.04
CA THR A 134 15.39 33.07 16.18
C THR A 134 15.75 32.33 17.47
N GLU A 135 15.62 31.00 17.48
CA GLU A 135 16.01 30.19 18.64
C GLU A 135 17.51 30.22 18.88
N VAL A 136 17.89 30.42 20.12
CA VAL A 136 19.27 30.44 20.58
C VAL A 136 19.51 29.41 21.69
N ASP A 137 20.74 28.90 21.80
CA ASP A 137 21.15 28.05 22.89
C ASP A 137 21.36 28.87 24.20
N ASP A 138 21.67 28.17 25.30
CA ASP A 138 21.96 28.78 26.62
C ASP A 138 23.14 29.78 26.59
N MET A 139 23.95 29.76 25.53
CA MET A 139 25.08 30.64 25.31
C MET A 139 24.76 31.79 24.33
N GLY A 140 23.52 31.93 23.89
CA GLY A 140 23.05 32.96 22.95
C GLY A 140 23.43 32.72 21.49
N LYS A 141 23.87 31.49 21.12
CA LYS A 141 24.18 31.15 19.72
C LYS A 141 22.95 30.60 19.02
N PRO A 142 22.73 30.93 17.73
CA PRO A 142 21.62 30.34 16.95
C PRO A 142 21.68 28.82 16.96
N LEU A 143 20.58 28.16 17.32
CA LEU A 143 20.43 26.71 17.28
C LEU A 143 20.48 26.21 15.84
N TYR A 144 19.84 26.93 14.91
CA TYR A 144 19.80 26.59 13.50
C TYR A 144 20.51 27.64 12.66
N LYS A 145 21.47 27.22 11.84
CA LYS A 145 22.14 28.09 10.89
C LYS A 145 21.48 27.94 9.51
N PRO A 146 21.10 29.04 8.84
CA PRO A 146 20.46 28.99 7.51
C PRO A 146 21.23 28.15 6.50
N LYS A 147 22.57 28.16 6.55
CA LYS A 147 23.44 27.38 5.67
C LYS A 147 23.26 25.85 5.87
N ASP A 148 23.14 25.41 7.11
CA ASP A 148 23.02 23.99 7.44
C ASP A 148 21.62 23.49 7.02
N VAL A 149 20.58 24.27 7.26
CA VAL A 149 19.21 23.99 6.81
C VAL A 149 19.13 23.92 5.28
N MET A 150 19.81 24.79 4.55
CA MET A 150 19.90 24.75 3.07
C MET A 150 20.59 23.48 2.58
N LEU A 151 21.62 23.01 3.29
CA LEU A 151 22.27 21.73 2.99
C LEU A 151 21.34 20.54 3.22
N ASP A 152 20.57 20.57 4.30
CA ASP A 152 19.58 19.52 4.60
C ASP A 152 18.50 19.46 3.52
N ILE A 153 17.96 20.60 3.09
CA ILE A 153 16.99 20.69 1.98
C ILE A 153 17.58 20.11 0.69
N SER A 154 18.84 20.43 0.36
CA SER A 154 19.53 19.87 -0.82
C SER A 154 19.67 18.34 -0.71
N THR A 155 19.98 17.84 0.47
CA THR A 155 20.12 16.40 0.75
C THR A 155 18.78 15.67 0.59
N ILE A 156 17.69 16.24 1.09
CA ILE A 156 16.33 15.74 0.91
C ILE A 156 15.97 15.67 -0.57
N GLY A 157 16.31 16.69 -1.36
CA GLY A 157 16.11 16.68 -2.81
C GLY A 157 16.79 15.48 -3.49
N LYS A 158 18.04 15.19 -3.13
CA LYS A 158 18.77 14.02 -3.64
C LYS A 158 18.14 12.71 -3.18
N MET A 159 17.75 12.61 -1.91
CA MET A 159 17.06 11.43 -1.37
C MET A 159 15.76 11.14 -2.11
N ARG A 160 14.95 12.16 -2.45
CA ARG A 160 13.73 11.99 -3.25
C ARG A 160 14.00 11.44 -4.64
N ILE A 161 15.07 11.87 -5.29
CA ILE A 161 15.46 11.36 -6.63
C ILE A 161 15.84 9.88 -6.51
N SER A 162 16.75 9.54 -5.59
CA SER A 162 17.17 8.16 -5.39
C SER A 162 16.02 7.23 -4.97
N LEU A 163 15.09 7.75 -4.17
CA LEU A 163 13.89 7.00 -3.78
C LEU A 163 12.97 6.71 -4.98
N LYS A 164 12.80 7.69 -5.87
CA LYS A 164 12.03 7.49 -7.10
C LYS A 164 12.69 6.46 -8.02
N GLU A 165 14.00 6.50 -8.17
CA GLU A 165 14.77 5.50 -8.94
C GLU A 165 14.57 4.09 -8.36
N LEU A 166 14.61 3.95 -7.03
CA LEU A 166 14.36 2.69 -6.34
C LEU A 166 12.92 2.19 -6.54
N GLU A 167 11.94 3.10 -6.50
CA GLU A 167 10.54 2.77 -6.81
C GLU A 167 10.36 2.25 -8.24
N ASP A 168 10.99 2.92 -9.19
CA ASP A 168 10.90 2.55 -10.61
C ASP A 168 11.59 1.21 -10.86
N GLN A 169 12.73 0.95 -10.22
CA GLN A 169 13.40 -0.36 -10.26
C GLN A 169 12.49 -1.46 -9.68
N TYR A 170 11.92 -1.24 -8.51
CA TYR A 170 11.03 -2.20 -7.87
C TYR A 170 9.78 -2.52 -8.70
N LYS A 171 9.17 -1.49 -9.33
CA LYS A 171 8.05 -1.68 -10.26
C LYS A 171 8.44 -2.53 -11.47
N ASN A 172 9.63 -2.28 -12.03
CA ASN A 172 10.13 -3.04 -13.18
C ASN A 172 10.41 -4.51 -12.81
N GLU A 173 10.95 -4.78 -11.62
CA GLU A 173 11.15 -6.14 -11.12
C GLU A 173 9.81 -6.88 -10.97
N LEU A 174 8.80 -6.23 -10.39
CA LEU A 174 7.46 -6.80 -10.24
C LEU A 174 6.80 -7.09 -11.61
N SER A 175 7.00 -6.24 -12.61
CA SER A 175 6.44 -6.47 -13.95
C SER A 175 7.17 -7.60 -14.68
N SER A 176 8.50 -7.67 -14.57
CA SER A 176 9.28 -8.75 -15.20
C SER A 176 8.97 -10.13 -14.60
N ASP A 177 8.73 -10.21 -13.29
CA ASP A 177 8.32 -11.44 -12.61
C ASP A 177 6.94 -11.94 -13.07
N SER A 178 6.03 -11.03 -13.43
CA SER A 178 4.71 -11.39 -13.96
C SER A 178 4.81 -11.97 -15.38
N ASP A 179 5.66 -11.41 -16.21
CA ASP A 179 5.84 -11.86 -17.60
C ASP A 179 6.51 -13.24 -17.69
N VAL A 180 7.48 -13.53 -16.81
CA VAL A 180 8.17 -14.84 -16.78
C VAL A 180 7.25 -15.97 -16.30
N ARG A 181 6.24 -15.68 -15.49
CA ARG A 181 5.29 -16.70 -14.97
C ARG A 181 4.06 -16.90 -15.85
N GLY A 182 3.76 -15.96 -16.75
CA GLY A 182 2.63 -16.05 -17.71
C GLY A 182 2.93 -16.78 -19.02
N GLY A 183 4.19 -17.16 -19.26
CA GLY A 183 4.67 -17.59 -20.58
C GLY A 183 4.74 -19.11 -20.82
N VAL A 184 4.05 -19.97 -20.05
CA VAL A 184 3.88 -21.38 -20.43
C VAL A 184 2.53 -21.56 -21.10
N GLU A 185 2.43 -21.20 -22.38
CA GLU A 185 1.43 -21.77 -23.26
C GLU A 185 1.78 -23.26 -23.42
N LEU A 186 1.01 -24.10 -22.75
CA LEU A 186 0.97 -25.53 -23.09
C LEU A 186 0.30 -25.64 -24.46
N GLY A 187 1.11 -25.64 -25.51
CA GLY A 187 0.67 -26.05 -26.83
C GLY A 187 0.23 -27.51 -26.75
N PHE A 188 -1.06 -27.75 -26.69
CA PHE A 188 -1.61 -29.05 -27.03
C PHE A 188 -1.62 -29.12 -28.56
N ASP A 189 -0.59 -29.79 -29.11
CA ASP A 189 -0.66 -30.27 -30.48
C ASP A 189 -1.76 -31.32 -30.57
N GLU A 190 -2.80 -31.00 -31.30
CA GLU A 190 -3.82 -31.97 -31.73
C GLU A 190 -3.16 -33.01 -32.63
N VAL A 191 -3.24 -34.27 -32.24
CA VAL A 191 -2.99 -35.44 -33.12
C VAL A 191 -4.32 -36.11 -33.42
#